data_ab8265f8271f7d7df504283705131f11
#
_entry.id   ab8265f8271f7d7df504283705131f11
#
_cell.length_a   1.000
_cell.length_b   1.000
_cell.length_c   1.000
_cell.angle_alpha   90.00
_cell.angle_beta   90.00
_cell.angle_gamma   90.00
#
_symmetry.space_group_name_H-M   'P 1'
#
loop_
_entity.id
_entity.type
_entity.pdbx_description
1 polymer ?
#
loop_
_entity_poly.entity_id
_entity_poly.type
_entity_poly.pdbx_seq_one_letter_code
_entity_poly.pdbx_strand_id
1 'polypeptide(L)'
;VQSAERGIHEVKTAQTGFERRLQALETRGSDAGTVASSGGPPRRTALVLGGWDPDTAAADMLANAQNLIRELRLDVDTDDMMVPGVRRGLAILPFQQRGGETEEAMKQRLQDAMSKVRAAKYFPAGRDRPVWLTYSRTFAERRRAALAGRTKRLILQLGGGGPGAAQVEVEWGSGTVWLGGHRVASAASAGPPNADKVPTGGWI
;
A
#
# COMPACT_ATOMS: atom_id res chain seq x y z
N VAL A 1 9.62 31.38 -12.58
CA VAL A 1 9.90 30.79 -11.24
C VAL A 1 8.65 30.87 -10.36
N GLN A 2 8.01 32.02 -10.17
CA GLN A 2 6.82 32.19 -9.32
C GLN A 2 5.59 31.34 -9.72
N SER A 3 5.43 31.00 -11.00
CA SER A 3 4.31 30.16 -11.47
C SER A 3 4.48 28.70 -11.07
N ALA A 4 5.71 28.17 -11.08
CA ALA A 4 6.02 26.82 -10.67
C ALA A 4 5.87 26.62 -9.15
N GLU A 5 6.26 27.63 -8.37
CA GLU A 5 6.12 27.61 -6.90
C GLU A 5 4.65 27.61 -6.46
N ARG A 6 3.77 28.37 -7.15
CA ARG A 6 2.32 28.32 -6.92
C ARG A 6 1.74 26.95 -7.23
N GLY A 7 2.11 26.34 -8.36
CA GLY A 7 1.65 25.00 -8.71
C GLY A 7 2.07 23.93 -7.70
N ILE A 8 3.28 24.00 -7.17
CA ILE A 8 3.77 23.09 -6.13
C ILE A 8 2.99 23.29 -4.82
N HIS A 9 2.66 24.52 -4.47
CA HIS A 9 1.90 24.82 -3.25
C HIS A 9 0.45 24.34 -3.35
N GLU A 10 -0.20 24.51 -4.50
CA GLU A 10 -1.56 24.00 -4.77
C GLU A 10 -1.61 22.48 -4.74
N VAL A 11 -0.62 21.80 -5.32
CA VAL A 11 -0.53 20.33 -5.29
C VAL A 11 -0.31 19.81 -3.86
N LYS A 12 0.55 20.45 -3.07
CA LYS A 12 0.75 20.10 -1.66
C LYS A 12 -0.52 20.28 -0.84
N THR A 13 -1.25 21.37 -1.05
CA THR A 13 -2.49 21.68 -0.33
C THR A 13 -3.58 20.68 -0.70
N ALA A 14 -3.72 20.32 -1.99
CA ALA A 14 -4.65 19.30 -2.45
C ALA A 14 -4.29 17.91 -1.89
N GLN A 15 -3.01 17.57 -1.84
CA GLN A 15 -2.54 16.30 -1.26
C GLN A 15 -2.84 16.20 0.24
N THR A 16 -2.61 17.27 1.00
CA THR A 16 -2.95 17.32 2.44
C THR A 16 -4.44 17.26 2.69
N GLY A 17 -5.25 17.91 1.82
CA GLY A 17 -6.71 17.83 1.87
C GLY A 17 -7.23 16.42 1.58
N PHE A 18 -6.61 15.72 0.65
CA PHE A 18 -6.97 14.35 0.28
C PHE A 18 -6.58 13.35 1.37
N GLU A 19 -5.39 13.50 1.97
CA GLU A 19 -4.96 12.66 3.10
C GLU A 19 -5.90 12.81 4.30
N ARG A 20 -6.37 14.06 4.58
CA ARG A 20 -7.35 14.33 5.64
C ARG A 20 -8.71 13.71 5.35
N ARG A 21 -9.15 13.69 4.09
CA ARG A 21 -10.39 13.01 3.66
C ARG A 21 -10.29 11.49 3.75
N LEU A 22 -9.16 10.91 3.35
CA LEU A 22 -8.90 9.47 3.52
C LEU A 22 -8.91 9.09 5.00
N GLN A 23 -8.27 9.89 5.84
CA GLN A 23 -8.25 9.67 7.29
C GLN A 23 -9.66 9.80 7.91
N ALA A 24 -10.47 10.73 7.42
CA ALA A 24 -11.86 10.88 7.86
C ALA A 24 -12.76 9.72 7.40
N LEU A 25 -12.50 9.14 6.22
CA LEU A 25 -13.18 7.95 5.73
C LEU A 25 -12.75 6.69 6.49
N GLU A 26 -11.47 6.58 6.82
CA GLU A 26 -10.94 5.48 7.64
C GLU A 26 -11.51 5.53 9.07
N THR A 27 -11.66 6.72 9.68
CA THR A 27 -12.32 6.91 10.99
C THR A 27 -13.84 6.66 10.92
N ARG A 28 -14.52 7.12 9.87
CA ARG A 28 -15.96 6.84 9.67
C ARG A 28 -16.25 5.36 9.41
N GLY A 29 -15.37 4.67 8.68
CA GLY A 29 -15.48 3.23 8.45
C GLY A 29 -15.29 2.42 9.74
N SER A 30 -14.60 2.98 10.73
CA SER A 30 -14.46 2.37 12.07
C SER A 30 -15.69 2.54 12.96
N ASP A 31 -16.48 3.62 12.77
CA ASP A 31 -17.66 3.91 13.61
C ASP A 31 -18.97 3.30 13.08
N ALA A 32 -19.05 2.93 11.79
CA ALA A 32 -20.27 2.41 11.18
C ALA A 32 -20.52 0.90 11.43
N GLY A 33 -19.73 0.26 12.27
CA GLY A 33 -19.80 -1.17 12.57
C GLY A 33 -19.56 -1.49 14.03
N THR A 34 -20.27 -0.83 14.95
CA THR A 34 -20.26 -1.22 16.37
C THR A 34 -21.04 -2.51 16.57
N VAL A 35 -20.42 -3.63 16.27
CA VAL A 35 -20.64 -4.88 17.01
C VAL A 35 -19.34 -5.14 17.73
N ALA A 36 -19.37 -5.04 19.05
CA ALA A 36 -18.28 -5.38 19.94
C ALA A 36 -17.68 -6.72 19.55
N SER A 37 -16.45 -6.73 19.07
CA SER A 37 -15.73 -7.96 18.80
C SER A 37 -14.24 -7.72 18.98
N SER A 38 -13.72 -8.30 20.05
CA SER A 38 -12.34 -8.81 20.21
C SER A 38 -11.25 -8.05 19.46
N GLY A 39 -10.29 -7.48 20.16
CA GLY A 39 -9.13 -6.69 19.68
C GLY A 39 -8.28 -7.31 18.58
N GLY A 40 -8.89 -7.57 17.43
CA GLY A 40 -8.22 -7.97 16.20
C GLY A 40 -7.71 -6.74 15.41
N PRO A 41 -6.74 -6.92 14.53
CA PRO A 41 -6.26 -5.86 13.66
C PRO A 41 -7.42 -5.29 12.82
N PRO A 42 -7.42 -3.96 12.52
CA PRO A 42 -8.48 -3.31 11.76
C PRO A 42 -8.71 -4.05 10.43
N ARG A 43 -9.97 -4.38 10.14
CA ARG A 43 -10.35 -5.12 8.92
C ARG A 43 -9.95 -4.31 7.68
N ARG A 44 -9.24 -4.93 6.79
CA ARG A 44 -8.92 -4.38 5.47
C ARG A 44 -10.18 -4.46 4.60
N THR A 45 -10.61 -3.34 4.07
CA THR A 45 -11.89 -3.23 3.34
C THR A 45 -11.72 -3.05 1.84
N ALA A 46 -10.49 -3.03 1.33
CA ALA A 46 -10.23 -2.87 -0.09
C ALA A 46 -8.97 -3.62 -0.54
N LEU A 47 -8.95 -3.99 -1.82
CA LEU A 47 -7.75 -4.38 -2.54
C LEU A 47 -7.19 -3.17 -3.30
N VAL A 48 -5.91 -3.21 -3.60
CA VAL A 48 -5.21 -2.25 -4.47
C VAL A 48 -4.59 -3.04 -5.61
N LEU A 49 -4.98 -2.69 -6.83
CA LEU A 49 -4.44 -3.21 -8.08
C LEU A 49 -3.54 -2.14 -8.69
N GLY A 50 -2.26 -2.40 -8.84
CA GLY A 50 -1.30 -1.39 -9.29
C GLY A 50 -0.16 -1.99 -10.10
N GLY A 51 0.70 -1.10 -10.62
CA GLY A 51 1.85 -1.46 -11.44
C GLY A 51 1.93 -0.70 -12.76
N TRP A 52 0.88 0.06 -13.11
CA TRP A 52 0.87 0.95 -14.27
C TRP A 52 1.68 2.22 -14.01
N ASP A 53 1.84 3.02 -15.05
CA ASP A 53 2.52 4.30 -14.94
C ASP A 53 1.78 5.24 -13.98
N PRO A 54 2.47 5.93 -13.05
CA PRO A 54 1.83 6.89 -12.14
C PRO A 54 1.10 8.03 -12.84
N ASP A 55 1.50 8.36 -14.08
CA ASP A 55 0.89 9.42 -14.87
C ASP A 55 -0.28 8.94 -15.75
N THR A 56 -0.69 7.67 -15.64
CA THR A 56 -1.86 7.13 -16.32
C THR A 56 -3.12 7.90 -15.90
N ALA A 57 -3.90 8.39 -16.86
CA ALA A 57 -5.16 9.07 -16.59
C ALA A 57 -6.14 8.12 -15.88
N ALA A 58 -6.98 8.67 -14.99
CA ALA A 58 -7.87 7.85 -14.17
C ALA A 58 -8.82 6.97 -15.00
N ALA A 59 -9.34 7.49 -16.12
CA ALA A 59 -10.22 6.73 -17.01
C ALA A 59 -9.49 5.55 -17.65
N ASP A 60 -8.27 5.78 -18.15
CA ASP A 60 -7.44 4.73 -18.76
C ASP A 60 -7.02 3.69 -17.72
N MET A 61 -6.73 4.15 -16.49
CA MET A 61 -6.40 3.25 -15.40
C MET A 61 -7.56 2.34 -15.04
N LEU A 62 -8.79 2.88 -14.97
CA LEU A 62 -10.00 2.07 -14.74
C LEU A 62 -10.22 1.06 -15.85
N ALA A 63 -10.12 1.48 -17.11
CA ALA A 63 -10.27 0.60 -18.26
C ALA A 63 -9.22 -0.53 -18.24
N ASN A 64 -7.96 -0.20 -18.00
CA ASN A 64 -6.87 -1.16 -17.90
C ASN A 64 -7.10 -2.18 -16.76
N ALA A 65 -7.54 -1.70 -15.60
CA ALA A 65 -7.84 -2.56 -14.45
C ALA A 65 -9.01 -3.51 -14.75
N GLN A 66 -10.11 -3.00 -15.33
CA GLN A 66 -11.28 -3.81 -15.71
C GLN A 66 -10.92 -4.86 -16.76
N ASN A 67 -10.12 -4.49 -17.76
CA ASN A 67 -9.66 -5.43 -18.79
C ASN A 67 -8.84 -6.57 -18.18
N LEU A 68 -7.87 -6.26 -17.32
CA LEU A 68 -7.06 -7.27 -16.65
C LEU A 68 -7.89 -8.18 -15.75
N ILE A 69 -8.83 -7.63 -14.98
CA ILE A 69 -9.73 -8.41 -14.11
C ILE A 69 -10.54 -9.40 -14.95
N ARG A 70 -11.06 -8.95 -16.10
CA ARG A 70 -11.83 -9.78 -17.02
C ARG A 70 -10.98 -10.84 -17.71
N GLU A 71 -9.80 -10.48 -18.19
CA GLU A 71 -8.84 -11.38 -18.85
C GLU A 71 -8.42 -12.52 -17.92
N LEU A 72 -8.06 -12.20 -16.69
CA LEU A 72 -7.64 -13.17 -15.68
C LEU A 72 -8.81 -13.86 -14.97
N ARG A 73 -10.04 -13.50 -15.30
CA ARG A 73 -11.27 -14.00 -14.65
C ARG A 73 -11.15 -13.95 -13.13
N LEU A 74 -10.80 -12.76 -12.63
CA LEU A 74 -10.68 -12.55 -11.19
C LEU A 74 -12.08 -12.45 -10.58
N ASP A 75 -12.31 -13.18 -9.49
CA ASP A 75 -13.55 -13.13 -8.74
C ASP A 75 -13.50 -11.98 -7.71
N VAL A 76 -13.59 -10.75 -8.21
CA VAL A 76 -13.61 -9.52 -7.42
C VAL A 76 -14.72 -8.59 -7.89
N ASP A 77 -15.26 -7.80 -6.97
CA ASP A 77 -16.30 -6.83 -7.30
C ASP A 77 -15.64 -5.58 -7.91
N THR A 78 -16.23 -5.08 -9.01
CA THR A 78 -15.68 -3.94 -9.77
C THR A 78 -16.56 -2.72 -9.77
N ASP A 79 -17.79 -2.81 -9.23
CA ASP A 79 -18.79 -1.76 -9.31
C ASP A 79 -18.37 -0.47 -8.60
N ASP A 80 -17.70 -0.62 -7.44
CA ASP A 80 -17.18 0.49 -6.65
C ASP A 80 -15.69 0.76 -6.88
N MET A 81 -15.12 0.20 -7.98
CA MET A 81 -13.71 0.41 -8.28
C MET A 81 -13.43 1.87 -8.61
N MET A 82 -12.38 2.42 -8.00
CA MET A 82 -12.03 3.83 -8.17
C MET A 82 -10.52 4.03 -8.33
N VAL A 83 -10.15 5.13 -8.98
CA VAL A 83 -8.78 5.64 -9.04
C VAL A 83 -8.66 6.86 -8.13
N PRO A 84 -7.74 6.88 -7.16
CA PRO A 84 -7.60 8.01 -6.24
C PRO A 84 -6.86 9.18 -6.90
N GLY A 85 -7.61 10.09 -7.51
CA GLY A 85 -7.09 11.29 -8.16
C GLY A 85 -7.18 11.27 -9.68
N VAL A 86 -6.61 12.29 -10.33
CA VAL A 86 -6.71 12.51 -11.78
C VAL A 86 -5.79 11.57 -12.57
N ARG A 87 -4.62 11.28 -12.03
CA ARG A 87 -3.61 10.39 -12.60
C ARG A 87 -3.03 9.49 -11.53
N ARG A 88 -3.01 8.19 -11.77
CA ARG A 88 -2.41 7.19 -10.86
C ARG A 88 -2.14 5.89 -11.61
N GLY A 89 -1.11 5.17 -11.21
CA GLY A 89 -0.81 3.83 -11.70
C GLY A 89 -1.45 2.71 -10.89
N LEU A 90 -2.57 3.01 -10.20
CA LEU A 90 -3.29 2.03 -9.37
C LEU A 90 -4.78 2.34 -9.30
N ALA A 91 -5.58 1.29 -9.06
CA ALA A 91 -6.99 1.36 -8.72
C ALA A 91 -7.23 0.73 -7.33
N ILE A 92 -8.25 1.23 -6.65
CA ILE A 92 -8.74 0.70 -5.38
C ILE A 92 -10.04 -0.05 -5.66
N LEU A 93 -10.12 -1.29 -5.17
CA LEU A 93 -11.27 -2.17 -5.30
C LEU A 93 -11.81 -2.44 -3.88
N PRO A 94 -12.83 -1.73 -3.45
CA PRO A 94 -13.55 -2.08 -2.23
C PRO A 94 -14.09 -3.50 -2.33
N PHE A 95 -14.08 -4.23 -1.24
CA PHE A 95 -14.69 -5.55 -1.20
C PHE A 95 -15.53 -5.72 0.07
N GLN A 96 -16.52 -6.54 -0.04
CA GLN A 96 -17.38 -6.93 1.07
C GLN A 96 -17.73 -8.42 0.97
N GLN A 97 -18.18 -8.94 2.07
CA GLN A 97 -18.69 -10.29 2.14
C GLN A 97 -20.00 -10.38 1.33
N ARG A 98 -20.11 -11.36 0.46
CA ARG A 98 -21.30 -11.59 -0.36
C ARG A 98 -22.39 -12.29 0.45
N GLY A 99 -23.64 -12.20 0.01
CA GLY A 99 -24.74 -12.90 0.66
C GLY A 99 -24.49 -14.43 0.74
N GLY A 100 -24.50 -14.96 1.94
CA GLY A 100 -24.22 -16.39 2.18
C GLY A 100 -22.75 -16.82 2.18
N GLU A 101 -21.81 -15.89 1.90
CA GLU A 101 -20.38 -16.16 1.95
C GLU A 101 -19.88 -16.12 3.41
N THR A 102 -19.03 -17.06 3.82
CA THR A 102 -18.34 -16.97 5.11
C THR A 102 -17.13 -16.04 5.02
N GLU A 103 -16.59 -15.58 6.15
CA GLU A 103 -15.38 -14.76 6.19
C GLU A 103 -14.17 -15.49 5.59
N GLU A 104 -14.08 -16.80 5.84
CA GLU A 104 -13.04 -17.67 5.32
C GLU A 104 -13.15 -17.82 3.81
N ALA A 105 -14.36 -18.02 3.28
CA ALA A 105 -14.62 -18.11 1.85
C ALA A 105 -14.26 -16.78 1.13
N MET A 106 -14.62 -15.65 1.73
CA MET A 106 -14.20 -14.33 1.22
C MET A 106 -12.68 -14.20 1.20
N LYS A 107 -11.99 -14.55 2.30
CA LYS A 107 -10.52 -14.51 2.35
C LYS A 107 -9.89 -15.38 1.28
N GLN A 108 -10.41 -16.60 1.08
CA GLN A 108 -9.92 -17.52 0.07
C GLN A 108 -10.12 -16.94 -1.34
N ARG A 109 -11.31 -16.44 -1.65
CA ARG A 109 -11.62 -15.77 -2.92
C ARG A 109 -10.64 -14.64 -3.24
N LEU A 110 -10.37 -13.76 -2.27
CA LEU A 110 -9.44 -12.65 -2.44
C LEU A 110 -7.98 -13.13 -2.58
N GLN A 111 -7.58 -14.17 -1.86
CA GLN A 111 -6.25 -14.77 -2.00
C GLN A 111 -6.05 -15.43 -3.37
N ASP A 112 -7.07 -16.12 -3.89
CA ASP A 112 -7.06 -16.70 -5.22
C ASP A 112 -6.90 -15.63 -6.29
N ALA A 113 -7.61 -14.51 -6.17
CA ALA A 113 -7.46 -13.37 -7.07
C ALA A 113 -6.03 -12.80 -7.05
N MET A 114 -5.45 -12.61 -5.86
CA MET A 114 -4.07 -12.14 -5.72
C MET A 114 -3.06 -13.13 -6.31
N SER A 115 -3.29 -14.42 -6.14
CA SER A 115 -2.43 -15.49 -6.67
C SER A 115 -2.47 -15.53 -8.19
N LYS A 116 -3.66 -15.40 -8.81
CA LYS A 116 -3.82 -15.31 -10.27
C LYS A 116 -3.07 -14.13 -10.86
N VAL A 117 -3.19 -12.93 -10.26
CA VAL A 117 -2.46 -11.74 -10.73
C VAL A 117 -0.94 -11.95 -10.64
N ARG A 118 -0.47 -12.53 -9.53
CA ARG A 118 0.95 -12.84 -9.36
C ARG A 118 1.46 -13.85 -10.38
N ALA A 119 0.67 -14.89 -10.67
CA ALA A 119 1.02 -15.94 -11.63
C ALA A 119 1.03 -15.43 -13.07
N ALA A 120 0.14 -14.51 -13.40
CA ALA A 120 0.02 -13.94 -14.76
C ALA A 120 1.25 -13.14 -15.18
N LYS A 121 2.00 -12.55 -14.22
CA LYS A 121 3.20 -11.72 -14.50
C LYS A 121 2.95 -10.71 -15.62
N TYR A 122 1.80 -10.04 -15.59
CA TYR A 122 1.45 -9.05 -16.60
C TYR A 122 2.30 -7.78 -16.44
N PHE A 123 3.00 -7.38 -17.49
CA PHE A 123 3.84 -6.17 -17.53
C PHE A 123 3.15 -5.11 -18.40
N PRO A 124 2.70 -3.99 -17.83
CA PRO A 124 2.19 -2.88 -18.63
C PRO A 124 3.27 -2.31 -19.55
N ALA A 125 2.85 -1.73 -20.66
CA ALA A 125 3.77 -1.11 -21.62
C ALA A 125 4.70 -0.10 -20.93
N GLY A 126 6.00 -0.20 -21.20
CA GLY A 126 7.03 0.68 -20.65
C GLY A 126 7.35 0.45 -19.16
N ARG A 127 6.87 -0.66 -18.57
CA ARG A 127 7.16 -0.99 -17.16
C ARG A 127 8.01 -2.25 -17.04
N ASP A 128 8.99 -2.20 -16.14
CA ASP A 128 9.91 -3.29 -15.78
C ASP A 128 9.39 -4.17 -14.64
N ARG A 129 8.25 -3.79 -14.05
CA ARG A 129 7.62 -4.50 -12.94
C ARG A 129 6.22 -4.98 -13.33
N PRO A 130 5.86 -6.20 -12.93
CA PRO A 130 4.54 -6.72 -13.20
C PRO A 130 3.47 -6.00 -12.37
N VAL A 131 2.24 -6.05 -12.85
CA VAL A 131 1.06 -5.67 -12.07
C VAL A 131 0.96 -6.52 -10.81
N TRP A 132 0.48 -5.92 -9.75
CA TRP A 132 0.30 -6.55 -8.45
C TRP A 132 -1.08 -6.25 -7.88
N LEU A 133 -1.63 -7.19 -7.13
CA LEU A 133 -2.86 -7.06 -6.37
C LEU A 133 -2.56 -7.38 -4.90
N THR A 134 -2.97 -6.50 -3.99
CA THR A 134 -2.76 -6.69 -2.55
C THR A 134 -3.86 -6.02 -1.74
N TYR A 135 -3.97 -6.38 -0.46
CA TYR A 135 -4.84 -5.64 0.45
C TYR A 135 -4.40 -4.17 0.60
N SER A 136 -5.37 -3.28 0.72
CA SER A 136 -5.08 -1.90 1.09
C SER A 136 -4.43 -1.88 2.48
N ARG A 137 -3.45 -1.00 2.63
CA ARG A 137 -2.79 -0.80 3.93
C ARG A 137 -3.41 0.39 4.63
N THR A 138 -3.63 0.28 5.91
CA THR A 138 -3.99 1.42 6.76
C THR A 138 -2.88 2.49 6.71
N PHE A 139 -3.18 3.70 7.11
CA PHE A 139 -2.19 4.78 7.17
C PHE A 139 -0.99 4.39 8.06
N ALA A 140 -1.25 3.77 9.21
CA ALA A 140 -0.20 3.28 10.11
C ALA A 140 0.68 2.20 9.45
N GLU A 141 0.08 1.23 8.75
CA GLU A 141 0.82 0.21 8.00
C GLU A 141 1.65 0.81 6.86
N ARG A 142 1.11 1.81 6.15
CA ARG A 142 1.85 2.52 5.09
C ARG A 142 3.08 3.22 5.65
N ARG A 143 2.96 3.90 6.81
CA ARG A 143 4.08 4.56 7.50
C ARG A 143 5.16 3.56 7.92
N ARG A 144 4.76 2.44 8.52
CA ARG A 144 5.69 1.36 8.91
C ARG A 144 6.43 0.80 7.70
N ALA A 145 5.71 0.49 6.64
CA ALA A 145 6.30 -0.02 5.41
C ALA A 145 7.21 1.02 4.72
N ALA A 146 6.87 2.31 4.78
CA ALA A 146 7.71 3.38 4.24
C ALA A 146 9.03 3.51 5.00
N LEU A 147 8.99 3.46 6.34
CA LEU A 147 10.19 3.45 7.18
C LEU A 147 11.09 2.26 6.81
N ALA A 148 10.54 1.04 6.86
CA ALA A 148 11.27 -0.18 6.54
C ALA A 148 11.88 -0.17 5.14
N GLY A 149 11.10 0.28 4.13
CA GLY A 149 11.59 0.37 2.75
C GLY A 149 12.65 1.44 2.55
N ARG A 150 12.56 2.57 3.25
CA ARG A 150 13.59 3.62 3.23
C ARG A 150 14.89 3.13 3.86
N THR A 151 14.82 2.53 5.04
CA THR A 151 15.98 1.98 5.74
C THR A 151 16.66 0.90 4.93
N LYS A 152 15.89 -0.06 4.37
CA LYS A 152 16.45 -1.09 3.50
C LYS A 152 17.22 -0.49 2.32
N ARG A 153 16.66 0.52 1.64
CA ARG A 153 17.33 1.18 0.52
C ARG A 153 18.62 1.87 0.95
N LEU A 154 18.62 2.58 2.09
CA LEU A 154 19.82 3.22 2.62
C LEU A 154 20.93 2.20 2.91
N ILE A 155 20.59 1.08 3.55
CA ILE A 155 21.56 0.01 3.82
C ILE A 155 22.14 -0.53 2.50
N LEU A 156 21.31 -0.81 1.50
CA LEU A 156 21.76 -1.31 0.21
C LEU A 156 22.64 -0.29 -0.54
N GLN A 157 22.34 1.00 -0.43
CA GLN A 157 23.15 2.06 -1.01
C GLN A 157 24.51 2.20 -0.32
N LEU A 158 24.54 2.11 1.00
CA LEU A 158 25.78 2.22 1.78
C LEU A 158 26.63 0.95 1.66
N GLY A 159 26.03 -0.22 1.56
CA GLY A 159 26.71 -1.51 1.45
C GLY A 159 27.11 -1.91 0.02
N GLY A 160 26.80 -1.11 -1.00
CA GLY A 160 27.23 -1.33 -2.38
C GLY A 160 26.78 -2.66 -3.01
N GLY A 161 25.69 -3.28 -2.55
CA GLY A 161 25.21 -4.56 -3.07
C GLY A 161 26.08 -5.78 -2.71
N GLY A 162 27.02 -5.62 -1.80
CA GLY A 162 27.93 -6.67 -1.32
C GLY A 162 27.26 -7.66 -0.32
N PRO A 163 28.07 -8.49 0.35
CA PRO A 163 27.60 -9.53 1.29
C PRO A 163 26.65 -9.03 2.39
N GLY A 164 26.71 -7.74 2.77
CA GLY A 164 25.80 -7.12 3.73
C GLY A 164 24.36 -7.02 3.25
N ALA A 165 24.09 -7.03 1.96
CA ALA A 165 22.73 -6.98 1.42
C ALA A 165 21.93 -8.26 1.74
N ALA A 166 22.60 -9.40 1.81
CA ALA A 166 22.00 -10.68 2.16
C ALA A 166 21.63 -10.79 3.65
N GLN A 167 22.16 -9.91 4.51
CA GLN A 167 21.92 -9.92 5.95
C GLN A 167 20.83 -8.92 6.39
N VAL A 168 20.15 -8.26 5.45
CA VAL A 168 19.07 -7.30 5.76
C VAL A 168 17.75 -8.03 5.86
N GLU A 169 17.24 -8.13 7.07
CA GLU A 169 15.92 -8.68 7.36
C GLU A 169 14.91 -7.56 7.59
N VAL A 170 13.71 -7.71 7.05
CA VAL A 170 12.67 -6.69 7.13
C VAL A 170 11.35 -7.30 7.58
N GLU A 171 10.87 -6.83 8.70
CA GLU A 171 9.54 -7.12 9.21
C GLU A 171 8.59 -5.97 8.86
N TRP A 172 7.88 -6.13 7.75
CA TRP A 172 7.03 -5.07 7.19
C TRP A 172 5.86 -4.68 8.08
N GLY A 173 5.33 -5.62 8.88
CA GLY A 173 4.18 -5.39 9.76
C GLY A 173 4.48 -4.43 10.90
N SER A 174 5.63 -4.59 11.54
CA SER A 174 6.11 -3.73 12.63
C SER A 174 6.91 -2.52 12.12
N GLY A 175 7.37 -2.57 10.85
CA GLY A 175 8.31 -1.60 10.30
C GLY A 175 9.71 -1.73 10.91
N THR A 176 10.11 -2.94 11.30
CA THR A 176 11.42 -3.21 11.91
C THR A 176 12.40 -3.72 10.85
N VAL A 177 13.64 -3.24 10.93
CA VAL A 177 14.74 -3.65 10.04
C VAL A 177 15.91 -4.10 10.88
N TRP A 178 16.47 -5.23 10.48
CA TRP A 178 17.64 -5.84 11.11
C TRP A 178 18.80 -5.91 10.11
N LEU A 179 20.00 -5.71 10.59
CA LEU A 179 21.23 -5.87 9.84
C LEU A 179 22.22 -6.71 10.65
N GLY A 180 22.58 -7.89 10.16
CA GLY A 180 23.47 -8.81 10.86
C GLY A 180 22.97 -9.16 12.27
N GLY A 181 21.68 -9.35 12.47
CA GLY A 181 21.06 -9.64 13.77
C GLY A 181 20.85 -8.42 14.68
N HIS A 182 21.34 -7.23 14.30
CA HIS A 182 21.12 -5.98 15.06
C HIS A 182 19.94 -5.20 14.50
N ARG A 183 19.04 -4.72 15.39
CA ARG A 183 17.92 -3.90 15.00
C ARG A 183 18.41 -2.47 14.70
N VAL A 184 18.26 -2.03 13.45
CA VAL A 184 18.75 -0.74 12.96
C VAL A 184 17.64 0.26 12.69
N ALA A 185 16.38 -0.17 12.69
CA ALA A 185 15.22 0.71 12.62
C ALA A 185 13.97 0.03 13.18
N SER A 186 13.04 0.81 13.73
CA SER A 186 11.71 0.30 14.12
C SER A 186 10.68 1.41 14.19
N ALA A 187 9.44 1.10 13.77
CA ALA A 187 8.28 1.94 14.01
C ALA A 187 7.45 1.50 15.23
N ALA A 188 7.73 0.32 15.77
CA ALA A 188 6.91 -0.29 16.83
C ALA A 188 7.57 -0.26 18.22
N SER A 189 8.87 -0.04 18.30
CA SER A 189 9.62 -0.04 19.56
C SER A 189 10.38 1.25 19.79
N ALA A 190 10.70 1.55 21.03
CA ALA A 190 11.58 2.67 21.37
C ALA A 190 12.99 2.42 20.81
N GLY A 191 13.61 3.46 20.30
CA GLY A 191 14.99 3.45 19.85
C GLY A 191 16.00 3.50 21.00
N PRO A 192 17.27 3.17 20.73
CA PRO A 192 18.34 3.45 21.67
C PRO A 192 18.50 4.97 21.91
N PRO A 193 19.20 5.38 22.96
CA PRO A 193 19.29 6.80 23.34
C PRO A 193 19.80 7.75 22.25
N ASN A 194 20.62 7.24 21.33
CA ASN A 194 21.26 7.97 20.24
C ASN A 194 20.59 7.71 18.86
N ALA A 195 19.43 7.10 18.84
CA ALA A 195 18.72 6.86 17.59
C ALA A 195 18.03 8.15 17.07
N ASP A 196 18.11 8.37 15.77
CA ASP A 196 17.41 9.46 15.10
C ASP A 196 15.92 9.18 15.00
N LYS A 197 15.11 10.11 15.51
CA LYS A 197 13.66 10.04 15.38
C LYS A 197 13.23 10.45 13.97
N VAL A 198 12.39 9.64 13.36
CA VAL A 198 11.84 9.93 12.03
C VAL A 198 10.53 10.70 12.17
N PRO A 199 10.34 11.85 11.47
CA PRO A 199 9.12 12.68 11.58
C PRO A 199 7.82 11.91 11.32
N THR A 200 7.88 10.86 10.51
CA THR A 200 6.73 9.98 10.22
C THR A 200 6.49 8.89 11.28
N GLY A 201 7.24 8.91 12.37
CA GLY A 201 7.20 7.93 13.47
C GLY A 201 8.21 6.80 13.31
N GLY A 202 8.75 6.36 14.43
CA GLY A 202 9.83 5.38 14.50
C GLY A 202 11.22 6.03 14.60
N TRP A 203 12.25 5.20 14.47
CA TRP A 203 13.66 5.60 14.56
C TRP A 203 14.52 4.81 13.56
N ILE A 204 15.67 5.36 13.25
CA ILE A 204 16.74 4.75 12.44
C ILE A 204 18.06 4.86 13.18
#